data_8ce673a97c9c2e72159bdfb98fcc97a3
#
_entry.id   8ce673a97c9c2e72159bdfb98fcc97a3
#
_cell.length_a   1.000
_cell.length_b   1.000
_cell.length_c   1.000
_cell.angle_alpha   90.00
_cell.angle_beta   90.00
_cell.angle_gamma   90.00
#
_symmetry.space_group_name_H-M   'P 1'
#
loop_
_entity.id
_entity.type
_entity.pdbx_description
1 polymer ?
#
loop_
_entity_poly.entity_id
_entity_poly.type
_entity_poly.pdbx_seq_one_letter_code
_entity_poly.pdbx_strand_id
1 'polypeptide(L)'
;MLNPFKQPELIKAEIFTELPEKFRETKQTAWSNPNRQGAKVNQFLEGPSFDRSGNLYVTDIPFGRVFKITPDGEWDIVCEYDGWPNGLKFHKDGSAYIACYKQGLMKLDINSGKIEPIIGSMYSEGFKGLNDLHFTSNGDLYFTDQGQTGIIDPTGRVFRLTKNGELHKLVTNAPSPNGITVNNSENQVYVAITRSQQIWRLPLMADNSVSKSGVA
;
A
#
# COMPACT_ATOMS: atom_id res chain seq x y z
N MET A 1 -16.57 -18.67 -27.92
CA MET A 1 -15.45 -17.94 -28.52
C MET A 1 -15.56 -16.48 -28.09
N LEU A 2 -14.51 -15.94 -27.47
CA LEU A 2 -14.45 -14.50 -27.21
C LEU A 2 -14.30 -13.79 -28.56
N ASN A 3 -15.18 -12.83 -28.84
CA ASN A 3 -15.05 -11.99 -30.03
C ASN A 3 -13.86 -11.03 -29.81
N PRO A 4 -12.71 -11.19 -30.49
CA PRO A 4 -11.52 -10.35 -30.25
C PRO A 4 -11.73 -8.89 -30.66
N PHE A 5 -12.83 -8.59 -31.35
CA PHE A 5 -13.18 -7.25 -31.82
C PHE A 5 -14.32 -6.61 -31.03
N LYS A 6 -14.84 -7.30 -29.98
CA LYS A 6 -15.84 -6.67 -29.11
C LYS A 6 -15.17 -5.56 -28.31
N GLN A 7 -15.62 -4.33 -28.52
CA GLN A 7 -15.17 -3.20 -27.70
C GLN A 7 -15.45 -3.47 -26.21
N PRO A 8 -14.53 -3.15 -25.31
CA PRO A 8 -14.81 -3.25 -23.88
C PRO A 8 -16.00 -2.36 -23.52
N GLU A 9 -16.77 -2.78 -22.53
CA GLU A 9 -17.87 -1.99 -22.00
C GLU A 9 -17.30 -0.71 -21.37
N LEU A 10 -17.88 0.44 -21.74
CA LEU A 10 -17.53 1.73 -21.17
C LEU A 10 -18.40 1.98 -19.92
N ILE A 11 -17.78 1.99 -18.77
CA ILE A 11 -18.45 2.32 -17.50
C ILE A 11 -18.05 3.74 -17.11
N LYS A 12 -19.06 4.61 -16.92
CA LYS A 12 -18.84 5.97 -16.43
C LYS A 12 -18.57 5.92 -14.92
N ALA A 13 -17.42 6.45 -14.48
CA ALA A 13 -17.15 6.65 -13.07
C ALA A 13 -17.98 7.82 -12.52
N GLU A 14 -18.51 7.64 -11.31
CA GLU A 14 -19.23 8.66 -10.57
C GLU A 14 -18.56 8.92 -9.22
N ILE A 15 -18.70 10.14 -8.70
CA ILE A 15 -18.18 10.47 -7.37
C ILE A 15 -19.10 9.82 -6.35
N PHE A 16 -18.55 8.91 -5.55
CA PHE A 16 -19.27 8.27 -4.44
C PHE A 16 -19.41 9.25 -3.26
N THR A 17 -18.29 9.82 -2.81
CA THR A 17 -18.22 10.78 -1.71
C THR A 17 -16.95 11.60 -1.79
N GLU A 18 -16.89 12.73 -1.11
CA GLU A 18 -15.71 13.58 -1.02
C GLU A 18 -15.31 13.77 0.43
N LEU A 19 -14.00 14.03 0.67
CA LEU A 19 -13.52 14.37 2.00
C LEU A 19 -14.28 15.58 2.54
N PRO A 20 -14.98 15.45 3.69
CA PRO A 20 -15.72 16.57 4.29
C PRO A 20 -14.82 17.76 4.64
N GLU A 21 -15.35 18.96 4.50
CA GLU A 21 -14.62 20.20 4.75
C GLU A 21 -14.02 20.28 6.15
N LYS A 22 -14.71 19.72 7.15
CA LYS A 22 -14.21 19.64 8.54
C LYS A 22 -12.87 18.92 8.70
N PHE A 23 -12.47 18.10 7.73
CA PHE A 23 -11.19 17.39 7.72
C PHE A 23 -10.14 18.01 6.79
N ARG A 24 -10.49 19.08 6.06
CA ARG A 24 -9.58 19.77 5.14
C ARG A 24 -8.83 20.86 5.88
N GLU A 25 -7.56 20.62 6.13
CA GLU A 25 -6.63 21.60 6.69
C GLU A 25 -5.49 21.84 5.71
N THR A 26 -5.48 22.99 5.04
CA THR A 26 -4.46 23.30 4.04
C THR A 26 -3.20 23.83 4.70
N LYS A 27 -2.15 23.00 4.79
CA LYS A 27 -0.84 23.38 5.35
C LYS A 27 0.33 22.68 4.64
N GLN A 28 1.51 23.25 4.77
CA GLN A 28 2.75 22.57 4.43
C GLN A 28 3.04 21.51 5.49
N THR A 29 3.42 20.32 5.06
CA THR A 29 3.74 19.19 5.93
C THR A 29 5.14 18.66 5.66
N ALA A 30 5.71 17.89 6.60
CA ALA A 30 6.98 17.21 6.39
C ALA A 30 6.95 16.28 5.16
N TRP A 31 5.79 15.67 4.87
CA TRP A 31 5.60 14.88 3.68
C TRP A 31 5.60 15.70 2.39
N SER A 32 5.02 16.90 2.40
CA SER A 32 4.92 17.73 1.19
C SER A 32 6.27 18.29 0.74
N ASN A 33 7.26 18.40 1.66
CA ASN A 33 8.59 18.90 1.33
C ASN A 33 9.25 18.07 0.21
N PRO A 34 9.52 16.77 0.35
CA PRO A 34 10.11 15.96 -0.71
C PRO A 34 9.14 15.59 -1.84
N ASN A 35 7.83 15.51 -1.56
CA ASN A 35 6.87 14.97 -2.52
C ASN A 35 6.12 16.02 -3.34
N ARG A 36 6.06 17.27 -2.88
CA ARG A 36 5.35 18.40 -3.51
C ARG A 36 6.14 19.69 -3.49
N GLN A 37 7.46 19.62 -3.37
CA GLN A 37 8.36 20.80 -3.32
C GLN A 37 7.96 21.82 -2.25
N GLY A 38 7.45 21.34 -1.11
CA GLY A 38 7.00 22.18 0.00
C GLY A 38 5.64 22.87 -0.20
N ALA A 39 4.90 22.52 -1.25
CA ALA A 39 3.55 23.06 -1.46
C ALA A 39 2.62 22.68 -0.30
N LYS A 40 1.69 23.58 0.00
CA LYS A 40 0.61 23.28 0.94
C LYS A 40 -0.32 22.21 0.35
N VAL A 41 -0.74 21.28 1.18
CA VAL A 41 -1.68 20.21 0.82
C VAL A 41 -2.81 20.17 1.83
N ASN A 42 -3.98 19.74 1.42
CA ASN A 42 -5.12 19.54 2.31
C ASN A 42 -5.49 18.06 2.48
N GLN A 43 -4.90 17.18 1.69
CA GLN A 43 -5.05 15.73 1.74
C GLN A 43 -4.10 15.07 0.73
N PHE A 44 -3.85 13.78 0.91
CA PHE A 44 -3.37 12.85 -0.11
C PHE A 44 -3.83 11.45 0.25
N LEU A 45 -5.00 11.08 -0.27
CA LEU A 45 -5.67 9.82 0.08
C LEU A 45 -5.07 8.66 -0.70
N GLU A 46 -4.83 7.55 0.02
CA GLU A 46 -4.21 6.34 -0.50
C GLU A 46 -4.79 5.08 0.18
N GLY A 47 -4.29 3.91 -0.21
CA GLY A 47 -4.54 2.63 0.42
C GLY A 47 -6.00 2.21 0.54
N PRO A 48 -6.87 2.41 -0.46
CA PRO A 48 -8.28 2.06 -0.33
C PRO A 48 -8.45 0.57 -0.07
N SER A 49 -9.24 0.24 0.95
CA SER A 49 -9.53 -1.15 1.33
C SER A 49 -10.88 -1.25 2.03
N PHE A 50 -11.63 -2.31 1.71
CA PHE A 50 -12.92 -2.56 2.34
C PHE A 50 -12.79 -3.54 3.50
N ASP A 51 -13.52 -3.28 4.59
CA ASP A 51 -13.77 -4.28 5.61
C ASP A 51 -14.90 -5.25 5.20
N ARG A 52 -15.17 -6.24 6.02
CA ARG A 52 -16.24 -7.22 5.75
C ARG A 52 -17.65 -6.65 5.88
N SER A 53 -17.81 -5.50 6.50
CA SER A 53 -19.08 -4.80 6.66
C SER A 53 -19.36 -3.83 5.51
N GLY A 54 -18.44 -3.74 4.53
CA GLY A 54 -18.58 -2.86 3.38
C GLY A 54 -18.13 -1.43 3.63
N ASN A 55 -17.53 -1.12 4.78
CA ASN A 55 -16.93 0.18 4.98
C ASN A 55 -15.62 0.30 4.20
N LEU A 56 -15.43 1.43 3.54
CA LEU A 56 -14.18 1.78 2.87
C LEU A 56 -13.24 2.47 3.88
N TYR A 57 -11.99 2.02 3.91
CA TYR A 57 -10.92 2.70 4.66
C TYR A 57 -9.94 3.30 3.68
N VAL A 58 -9.43 4.49 4.00
CA VAL A 58 -8.39 5.18 3.25
C VAL A 58 -7.41 5.82 4.21
N THR A 59 -6.16 5.87 3.80
CA THR A 59 -5.10 6.59 4.50
C THR A 59 -4.98 8.02 3.97
N ASP A 60 -4.53 8.96 4.80
CA ASP A 60 -4.19 10.31 4.40
C ASP A 60 -2.75 10.60 4.83
N ILE A 61 -1.84 10.39 3.88
CA ILE A 61 -0.40 10.33 4.15
C ILE A 61 0.15 11.59 4.83
N PRO A 62 -0.12 12.82 4.30
CA PRO A 62 0.50 14.03 4.85
C PRO A 62 0.13 14.34 6.29
N PHE A 63 -1.01 13.82 6.74
CA PHE A 63 -1.60 14.13 8.05
C PHE A 63 -1.55 12.95 9.02
N GLY A 64 -1.06 11.78 8.58
CA GLY A 64 -0.96 10.60 9.44
C GLY A 64 -2.32 10.03 9.86
N ARG A 65 -3.35 10.18 9.02
CA ARG A 65 -4.73 9.81 9.34
C ARG A 65 -5.17 8.54 8.62
N VAL A 66 -6.07 7.80 9.27
CA VAL A 66 -6.85 6.73 8.64
C VAL A 66 -8.32 7.08 8.79
N PHE A 67 -9.02 7.13 7.68
CA PHE A 67 -10.46 7.35 7.64
C PHE A 67 -11.20 6.04 7.41
N LYS A 68 -12.41 5.95 7.99
CA LYS A 68 -13.45 5.00 7.67
C LYS A 68 -14.56 5.74 6.97
N ILE A 69 -15.08 5.17 5.88
CA ILE A 69 -16.18 5.70 5.09
C ILE A 69 -17.27 4.62 5.05
N THR A 70 -18.47 4.95 5.55
CA THR A 70 -19.57 4.00 5.53
C THR A 70 -20.12 3.80 4.12
N PRO A 71 -20.94 2.75 3.86
CA PRO A 71 -21.64 2.60 2.58
C PRO A 71 -22.53 3.78 2.20
N ASP A 72 -22.96 4.57 3.17
CA ASP A 72 -23.76 5.80 2.95
C ASP A 72 -22.89 7.04 2.69
N GLY A 73 -21.56 6.89 2.66
CA GLY A 73 -20.63 7.98 2.36
C GLY A 73 -20.22 8.84 3.56
N GLU A 74 -20.54 8.43 4.80
CA GLU A 74 -20.17 9.16 6.03
C GLU A 74 -18.71 8.86 6.42
N TRP A 75 -17.98 9.92 6.82
CA TRP A 75 -16.56 9.88 7.13
C TRP A 75 -16.29 10.03 8.62
N ASP A 76 -15.47 9.11 9.16
CA ASP A 76 -14.93 9.16 10.51
C ASP A 76 -13.41 8.97 10.52
N ILE A 77 -12.70 9.63 11.44
CA ILE A 77 -11.29 9.35 11.72
C ILE A 77 -11.20 8.11 12.61
N VAL A 78 -10.50 7.08 12.15
CA VAL A 78 -10.20 5.88 12.96
C VAL A 78 -9.00 6.12 13.86
N CYS A 79 -7.93 6.70 13.31
CA CYS A 79 -6.74 7.10 14.06
C CYS A 79 -6.01 8.24 13.38
N GLU A 80 -5.20 8.96 14.17
CA GLU A 80 -4.22 9.94 13.74
C GLU A 80 -2.93 9.71 14.54
N TYR A 81 -1.77 9.68 13.87
CA TYR A 81 -0.49 9.40 14.50
C TYR A 81 0.67 10.04 13.73
N ASP A 82 1.85 10.14 14.35
CA ASP A 82 3.07 10.64 13.70
C ASP A 82 3.64 9.60 12.72
N GLY A 83 2.91 9.36 11.65
CA GLY A 83 3.27 8.44 10.59
C GLY A 83 2.93 9.00 9.22
N TRP A 84 3.36 8.28 8.18
CA TRP A 84 2.94 8.50 6.80
C TRP A 84 2.29 7.21 6.28
N PRO A 85 1.02 6.94 6.69
CA PRO A 85 0.30 5.75 6.25
C PRO A 85 0.08 5.79 4.73
N ASN A 86 0.39 4.70 4.04
CA ASN A 86 0.19 4.58 2.61
C ASN A 86 -0.76 3.40 2.32
N GLY A 87 -0.29 2.26 1.87
CA GLY A 87 -1.14 1.10 1.64
C GLY A 87 -1.82 0.61 2.93
N LEU A 88 -3.08 0.21 2.84
CA LEU A 88 -3.85 -0.42 3.91
C LEU A 88 -4.52 -1.68 3.37
N LYS A 89 -4.44 -2.78 4.11
CA LYS A 89 -5.15 -4.04 3.78
C LYS A 89 -5.67 -4.72 5.04
N PHE A 90 -6.83 -5.34 4.91
CA PHE A 90 -7.38 -6.19 5.95
C PHE A 90 -6.86 -7.61 5.82
N HIS A 91 -6.38 -8.15 6.93
CA HIS A 91 -6.12 -9.58 7.07
C HIS A 91 -7.44 -10.35 7.28
N LYS A 92 -7.42 -11.64 7.01
CA LYS A 92 -8.62 -12.51 7.15
C LYS A 92 -9.20 -12.59 8.55
N ASP A 93 -8.47 -12.20 9.60
CA ASP A 93 -8.97 -12.11 10.98
C ASP A 93 -9.69 -10.78 11.28
N GLY A 94 -9.73 -9.85 10.33
CA GLY A 94 -10.34 -8.53 10.48
C GLY A 94 -9.36 -7.45 10.95
N SER A 95 -8.11 -7.78 11.28
CA SER A 95 -7.08 -6.80 11.62
C SER A 95 -6.69 -6.00 10.37
N ALA A 96 -6.48 -4.69 10.52
CA ALA A 96 -5.95 -3.84 9.46
C ALA A 96 -4.43 -3.70 9.58
N TYR A 97 -3.74 -3.72 8.44
CA TYR A 97 -2.30 -3.55 8.34
C TYR A 97 -1.99 -2.37 7.43
N ILE A 98 -0.99 -1.59 7.79
CA ILE A 98 -0.62 -0.36 7.09
C ILE A 98 0.86 -0.40 6.73
N ALA A 99 1.17 -0.16 5.46
CA ALA A 99 2.50 0.16 4.99
C ALA A 99 2.78 1.64 5.32
N CYS A 100 3.46 1.89 6.45
CA CYS A 100 3.81 3.23 6.86
C CYS A 100 5.20 3.61 6.35
N TYR A 101 5.29 4.72 5.61
CA TYR A 101 6.54 5.17 5.04
C TYR A 101 7.61 5.50 6.10
N LYS A 102 7.21 6.08 7.24
CA LYS A 102 8.13 6.46 8.32
C LYS A 102 8.50 5.32 9.27
N GLN A 103 7.56 4.40 9.53
CA GLN A 103 7.66 3.48 10.67
C GLN A 103 7.68 2.01 10.27
N GLY A 104 7.51 1.70 8.97
CA GLY A 104 7.48 0.33 8.49
C GLY A 104 6.08 -0.27 8.51
N LEU A 105 5.95 -1.55 8.81
CA LEU A 105 4.67 -2.25 8.84
C LEU A 105 3.99 -2.06 10.18
N MET A 106 2.76 -1.55 10.17
CA MET A 106 1.95 -1.26 11.34
C MET A 106 0.70 -2.13 11.37
N LYS A 107 0.18 -2.40 12.55
CA LYS A 107 -1.13 -3.02 12.78
C LYS A 107 -2.07 -2.01 13.42
N LEU A 108 -3.27 -1.88 12.88
CA LEU A 108 -4.32 -1.01 13.38
C LEU A 108 -5.48 -1.85 13.91
N ASP A 109 -5.86 -1.61 15.15
CA ASP A 109 -7.16 -2.02 15.69
C ASP A 109 -8.21 -0.98 15.29
N ILE A 110 -9.07 -1.32 14.36
CA ILE A 110 -10.09 -0.41 13.80
C ILE A 110 -11.18 -0.01 14.80
N ASN A 111 -11.34 -0.74 15.90
CA ASN A 111 -12.36 -0.45 16.92
C ASN A 111 -11.85 0.57 17.94
N SER A 112 -10.60 0.42 18.36
CA SER A 112 -9.99 1.31 19.37
C SER A 112 -9.17 2.45 18.75
N GLY A 113 -8.85 2.38 17.46
CA GLY A 113 -7.91 3.29 16.79
C GLY A 113 -6.44 3.09 17.21
N LYS A 114 -6.15 2.06 18.02
CA LYS A 114 -4.79 1.78 18.47
C LYS A 114 -3.94 1.28 17.31
N ILE A 115 -2.78 1.91 17.11
CA ILE A 115 -1.81 1.51 16.10
C ILE A 115 -0.50 1.04 16.76
N GLU A 116 0.04 -0.07 16.29
CA GLU A 116 1.25 -0.70 16.84
C GLU A 116 2.23 -1.07 15.71
N PRO A 117 3.55 -0.88 15.91
CA PRO A 117 4.55 -1.32 14.95
C PRO A 117 4.66 -2.85 14.98
N ILE A 118 4.75 -3.47 13.79
CA ILE A 118 5.06 -4.89 13.63
C ILE A 118 6.54 -5.07 13.33
N ILE A 119 7.03 -4.37 12.30
CA ILE A 119 8.43 -4.44 11.89
C ILE A 119 8.83 -3.15 11.18
N GLY A 120 9.95 -2.55 11.59
CA GLY A 120 10.51 -1.32 11.01
C GLY A 120 11.82 -1.53 10.25
N SER A 121 12.40 -2.73 10.33
CA SER A 121 13.69 -3.02 9.73
C SER A 121 13.88 -4.50 9.44
N MET A 122 14.83 -4.82 8.58
CA MET A 122 15.39 -6.16 8.42
C MET A 122 16.79 -6.18 9.04
N TYR A 123 16.97 -6.95 10.13
CA TYR A 123 18.18 -6.90 10.97
C TYR A 123 18.43 -5.47 11.47
N SER A 124 19.56 -4.87 11.10
CA SER A 124 19.93 -3.48 11.43
C SER A 124 19.62 -2.47 10.31
N GLU A 125 19.09 -2.95 9.16
CA GLU A 125 18.77 -2.09 8.02
C GLU A 125 17.30 -1.68 8.05
N GLY A 126 17.02 -0.39 8.26
CA GLY A 126 15.68 0.17 8.20
C GLY A 126 15.05 0.06 6.81
N PHE A 127 13.72 0.11 6.76
CA PHE A 127 13.02 0.31 5.50
C PHE A 127 13.26 1.73 4.98
N LYS A 128 13.26 1.87 3.64
CA LYS A 128 13.40 3.17 2.95
C LYS A 128 12.12 3.99 2.99
N GLY A 129 10.99 3.32 3.07
CA GLY A 129 9.65 3.88 3.12
C GLY A 129 8.66 2.94 2.45
N LEU A 130 7.84 2.26 3.26
CA LEU A 130 6.86 1.30 2.73
C LEU A 130 5.76 2.02 1.95
N ASN A 131 5.26 1.36 0.89
CA ASN A 131 4.22 1.93 0.04
C ASN A 131 2.94 1.08 0.07
N ASP A 132 2.95 -0.15 -0.43
CA ASP A 132 1.75 -0.98 -0.52
C ASP A 132 2.00 -2.40 -0.02
N LEU A 133 0.92 -3.15 0.22
CA LEU A 133 0.97 -4.49 0.78
C LEU A 133 -0.17 -5.36 0.26
N HIS A 134 0.04 -6.69 0.25
CA HIS A 134 -0.95 -7.67 -0.18
C HIS A 134 -0.83 -8.96 0.62
N PHE A 135 -1.94 -9.46 1.18
CA PHE A 135 -2.00 -10.74 1.87
C PHE A 135 -2.34 -11.88 0.89
N THR A 136 -1.65 -13.00 1.06
CA THR A 136 -2.03 -14.27 0.44
C THR A 136 -2.97 -15.08 1.33
N SER A 137 -3.62 -16.09 0.76
CA SER A 137 -4.59 -16.93 1.47
C SER A 137 -4.02 -17.68 2.68
N ASN A 138 -2.72 -18.03 2.61
CA ASN A 138 -1.99 -18.68 3.70
C ASN A 138 -1.60 -17.72 4.84
N GLY A 139 -1.79 -16.40 4.66
CA GLY A 139 -1.46 -15.36 5.63
C GLY A 139 -0.07 -14.73 5.49
N ASP A 140 0.69 -15.08 4.44
CA ASP A 140 1.91 -14.35 4.12
C ASP A 140 1.58 -12.96 3.58
N LEU A 141 2.46 -12.01 3.83
CA LEU A 141 2.32 -10.61 3.44
C LEU A 141 3.44 -10.20 2.50
N TYR A 142 3.09 -9.79 1.30
CA TYR A 142 4.00 -9.15 0.37
C TYR A 142 3.88 -7.64 0.48
N PHE A 143 5.00 -6.91 0.45
CA PHE A 143 4.96 -5.45 0.52
C PHE A 143 6.14 -4.80 -0.20
N THR A 144 5.93 -3.56 -0.62
CA THR A 144 6.91 -2.74 -1.31
C THR A 144 7.55 -1.74 -0.36
N ASP A 145 8.86 -1.57 -0.52
CA ASP A 145 9.68 -0.59 0.18
C ASP A 145 10.24 0.39 -0.86
N GLN A 146 9.44 1.40 -1.13
CA GLN A 146 9.64 2.34 -2.21
C GLN A 146 10.75 3.34 -1.91
N GLY A 147 10.68 4.00 -0.77
CA GLY A 147 11.54 5.13 -0.45
C GLY A 147 11.45 6.27 -1.47
N GLN A 148 12.47 7.09 -1.53
CA GLN A 148 12.67 8.12 -2.57
C GLN A 148 13.46 7.57 -3.77
N THR A 149 13.30 6.28 -4.09
CA THR A 149 14.02 5.60 -5.17
C THR A 149 13.46 5.93 -6.54
N GLY A 150 14.22 5.70 -7.59
CA GLY A 150 13.85 6.00 -8.96
C GLY A 150 14.83 5.39 -9.98
N ILE A 151 14.80 5.86 -11.22
CA ILE A 151 15.65 5.31 -12.29
C ILE A 151 17.14 5.53 -11.99
N ILE A 152 17.50 6.67 -11.40
CA ILE A 152 18.91 6.99 -11.06
C ILE A 152 19.36 6.24 -9.80
N ASP A 153 18.44 6.01 -8.85
CA ASP A 153 18.66 5.22 -7.65
C ASP A 153 17.62 4.08 -7.59
N PRO A 154 17.83 2.97 -8.31
CA PRO A 154 16.85 1.89 -8.39
C PRO A 154 16.96 0.92 -7.19
N THR A 155 17.11 1.43 -6.00
CA THR A 155 17.36 0.61 -4.80
C THR A 155 16.11 0.34 -3.97
N GLY A 156 14.91 0.52 -4.55
CA GLY A 156 13.66 0.07 -3.95
C GLY A 156 13.59 -1.45 -3.83
N ARG A 157 12.82 -1.93 -2.88
CA ARG A 157 12.82 -3.34 -2.47
C ARG A 157 11.39 -3.92 -2.47
N VAL A 158 11.31 -5.23 -2.63
CA VAL A 158 10.09 -6.01 -2.40
C VAL A 158 10.38 -7.06 -1.36
N PHE A 159 9.48 -7.20 -0.40
CA PHE A 159 9.61 -8.14 0.70
C PHE A 159 8.42 -9.10 0.77
N ARG A 160 8.65 -10.24 1.41
CA ARG A 160 7.63 -11.16 1.91
C ARG A 160 7.86 -11.40 3.39
N LEU A 161 6.85 -11.13 4.20
CA LEU A 161 6.78 -11.52 5.60
C LEU A 161 5.91 -12.77 5.69
N THR A 162 6.48 -13.89 6.15
CA THR A 162 5.71 -15.12 6.32
C THR A 162 4.75 -15.00 7.50
N LYS A 163 3.70 -15.79 7.53
CA LYS A 163 2.79 -15.88 8.69
C LYS A 163 3.50 -16.24 10.01
N ASN A 164 4.68 -16.82 9.93
CA ASN A 164 5.50 -17.21 11.08
C ASN A 164 6.48 -16.10 11.52
N GLY A 165 6.46 -14.94 10.84
CA GLY A 165 7.30 -13.78 11.17
C GLY A 165 8.67 -13.75 10.50
N GLU A 166 8.95 -14.65 9.55
CA GLU A 166 10.21 -14.63 8.80
C GLU A 166 10.13 -13.60 7.66
N LEU A 167 11.11 -12.71 7.59
CA LEU A 167 11.19 -11.67 6.56
C LEU A 167 12.18 -12.05 5.45
N HIS A 168 11.70 -12.11 4.22
CA HIS A 168 12.48 -12.42 3.01
C HIS A 168 12.52 -11.21 2.08
N LYS A 169 13.72 -10.87 1.60
CA LYS A 169 13.93 -9.84 0.58
C LYS A 169 13.88 -10.51 -0.80
N LEU A 170 12.89 -10.14 -1.61
CA LEU A 170 12.65 -10.75 -2.93
C LEU A 170 13.30 -9.97 -4.07
N VAL A 171 13.30 -8.65 -3.99
CA VAL A 171 13.85 -7.73 -5.00
C VAL A 171 14.58 -6.60 -4.29
N THR A 172 15.69 -6.13 -4.86
CA THR A 172 16.56 -5.09 -4.25
C THR A 172 16.90 -3.94 -5.19
N ASN A 173 16.39 -3.96 -6.41
CA ASN A 173 16.79 -3.05 -7.49
C ASN A 173 15.59 -2.49 -8.27
N ALA A 174 14.46 -2.29 -7.59
CA ALA A 174 13.24 -1.78 -8.20
C ALA A 174 13.18 -0.24 -8.16
N PRO A 175 13.08 0.44 -9.31
CA PRO A 175 12.95 1.90 -9.36
C PRO A 175 11.55 2.36 -8.91
N SER A 176 11.38 2.64 -7.62
CA SER A 176 10.12 3.09 -7.03
C SER A 176 9.01 2.03 -7.11
N PRO A 177 9.15 0.87 -6.44
CA PRO A 177 8.08 -0.14 -6.35
C PRO A 177 6.93 0.41 -5.51
N ASN A 178 5.73 0.37 -6.07
CA ASN A 178 4.51 0.97 -5.53
C ASN A 178 3.47 -0.14 -5.26
N GLY A 179 2.35 -0.15 -6.00
CA GLY A 179 1.30 -1.14 -5.84
C GLY A 179 1.80 -2.58 -6.01
N ILE A 180 1.28 -3.49 -5.19
CA ILE A 180 1.63 -4.90 -5.20
C ILE A 180 0.40 -5.79 -5.10
N THR A 181 0.37 -6.88 -5.86
CA THR A 181 -0.68 -7.90 -5.78
C THR A 181 -0.16 -9.27 -6.20
N VAL A 182 -0.92 -10.31 -5.92
CA VAL A 182 -0.67 -11.67 -6.42
C VAL A 182 -1.80 -12.11 -7.35
N ASN A 183 -1.52 -13.08 -8.24
CA ASN A 183 -2.57 -13.71 -9.03
C ASN A 183 -3.40 -14.68 -8.18
N ASN A 184 -4.54 -15.13 -8.72
CA ASN A 184 -5.46 -16.04 -8.00
C ASN A 184 -4.83 -17.39 -7.59
N SER A 185 -3.80 -17.84 -8.32
CA SER A 185 -3.06 -19.07 -7.98
C SER A 185 -1.92 -18.82 -6.98
N GLU A 186 -1.71 -17.58 -6.57
CA GLU A 186 -0.66 -17.14 -5.63
C GLU A 186 0.77 -17.61 -5.99
N ASN A 187 1.02 -17.83 -7.28
CA ASN A 187 2.32 -18.23 -7.80
C ASN A 187 3.04 -17.15 -8.60
N GLN A 188 2.45 -15.94 -8.66
CA GLN A 188 3.05 -14.77 -9.32
C GLN A 188 2.72 -13.51 -8.53
N VAL A 189 3.74 -12.70 -8.26
CA VAL A 189 3.59 -11.36 -7.69
C VAL A 189 3.71 -10.34 -8.81
N TYR A 190 2.83 -9.36 -8.83
CA TYR A 190 2.88 -8.20 -9.73
C TYR A 190 3.19 -6.94 -8.92
N VAL A 191 4.13 -6.16 -9.41
CA VAL A 191 4.58 -4.92 -8.76
C VAL A 191 4.55 -3.79 -9.76
N ALA A 192 3.85 -2.72 -9.45
CA ALA A 192 3.90 -1.48 -10.20
C ALA A 192 5.21 -0.74 -9.93
N ILE A 193 6.05 -0.58 -10.95
CA ILE A 193 7.32 0.13 -10.88
C ILE A 193 7.11 1.53 -11.44
N THR A 194 6.75 2.46 -10.56
CA THR A 194 6.23 3.77 -10.94
C THR A 194 7.19 4.57 -11.79
N ARG A 195 8.46 4.64 -11.40
CA ARG A 195 9.44 5.51 -12.08
C ARG A 195 9.97 4.97 -13.41
N SER A 196 9.78 3.68 -13.68
CA SER A 196 10.07 3.08 -15.00
C SER A 196 8.82 2.81 -15.83
N GLN A 197 7.63 3.16 -15.34
CA GLN A 197 6.35 3.00 -16.05
C GLN A 197 6.10 1.53 -16.48
N GLN A 198 6.42 0.59 -15.58
CA GLN A 198 6.35 -0.84 -15.85
C GLN A 198 5.54 -1.56 -14.77
N ILE A 199 5.01 -2.72 -15.12
CA ILE A 199 4.55 -3.72 -14.16
C ILE A 199 5.53 -4.89 -14.23
N TRP A 200 6.18 -5.21 -13.12
CA TRP A 200 7.02 -6.38 -13.04
C TRP A 200 6.21 -7.59 -12.60
N ARG A 201 6.48 -8.71 -13.27
CA ARG A 201 5.97 -10.02 -12.89
C ARG A 201 7.10 -10.82 -12.24
N LEU A 202 6.86 -11.27 -11.01
CA LEU A 202 7.79 -12.05 -10.21
C LEU A 202 7.21 -13.47 -10.04
N PRO A 203 7.60 -14.45 -10.89
CA PRO A 203 7.17 -15.83 -10.71
C PRO A 203 7.75 -16.41 -9.42
N LEU A 204 6.92 -17.07 -8.64
CA LEU A 204 7.32 -17.71 -7.39
C LEU A 204 7.66 -19.18 -7.62
N MET A 205 8.76 -19.64 -7.02
CA MET A 205 9.15 -21.03 -6.91
C MET A 205 8.34 -21.73 -5.80
N ALA A 206 8.45 -23.04 -5.68
CA ALA A 206 7.73 -23.80 -4.66
C ALA A 206 8.05 -23.38 -3.21
N ASP A 207 9.23 -22.82 -2.97
CA ASP A 207 9.67 -22.24 -1.69
C ASP A 207 9.29 -20.75 -1.53
N ASN A 208 8.53 -20.22 -2.49
CA ASN A 208 8.17 -18.81 -2.62
C ASN A 208 9.36 -17.84 -2.81
N SER A 209 10.52 -18.32 -3.18
CA SER A 209 11.58 -17.47 -3.73
C SER A 209 11.19 -16.99 -5.14
N VAL A 210 11.79 -15.90 -5.58
CA VAL A 210 11.50 -15.34 -6.91
C VAL A 210 12.38 -16.02 -7.96
N SER A 211 11.75 -16.50 -9.02
CA SER A 211 12.43 -17.03 -10.20
C SER A 211 12.85 -15.89 -11.15
N LYS A 212 13.07 -16.20 -12.43
CA LYS A 212 13.38 -15.19 -13.45
C LYS A 212 12.23 -14.21 -13.62
N SER A 213 12.44 -12.98 -13.16
CA SER A 213 11.45 -11.91 -13.26
C SER A 213 11.44 -11.29 -14.66
N GLY A 214 10.34 -10.65 -15.01
CA GLY A 214 10.17 -9.94 -16.27
C GLY A 214 9.14 -8.83 -16.17
N VAL A 215 9.06 -8.05 -17.23
CA VAL A 215 7.98 -7.07 -17.41
C VAL A 215 6.72 -7.81 -17.86
N ALA A 216 5.57 -7.47 -17.26
CA ALA A 216 4.27 -8.03 -17.61
C ALA A 216 3.65 -7.31 -18.80
#